data_f2e57141ba050aabf2793116cfdff8ae
#
_entry.id   f2e57141ba050aabf2793116cfdff8ae
#
_cell.length_a   1.000
_cell.length_b   1.000
_cell.length_c   1.000
_cell.angle_alpha   90.00
_cell.angle_beta   90.00
_cell.angle_gamma   90.00
#
_symmetry.space_group_name_H-M   'P 1'
#
loop_
_entity.id
_entity.type
_entity.pdbx_description
1 polymer ?
#
loop_
_entity_poly.entity_id
_entity_poly.type
_entity_poly.pdbx_seq_one_letter_code
_entity_poly.pdbx_strand_id
1 'polypeptide(L)'
;MKTITFYSYKGGSGRSLALANAARYLARLEYKVVAIDFDLEAPGLHYKFAEPSNDAPLPVSFGVVDFLHDFLINGVVAGSLQQCTVNVRIPGIDKPLVHLIPAGCAPSKEYWAKLARINWHELFYEKDAQGVQLFLELKNRIWDELAPDFLLIDSRTGITEMGGVAATLLADMVICFVLPTRENLEGARTVLRSIKHSLRENGRDSTELLVALSRLPQITEPNKERELLDLIRSVLNEEADDLRDTLSCSDIFVLHSESSLEVRESLRIGSGVSPDDSILLRDYLRLFASVVPKSLIKSKVEMIVRQAKERIWDDPEAAVKEVEELAESFGHPELYRSLLSFYEVRNAAISLVMKRAKRLWELTGNAGEPILWKVVKKFMDGFPHRIMHRDREMPEMLGFVEAVWRVAGNKDLQVGMRLADSYSFIDADSHAADLLLELLSDSEPTSKLASRCIQVLGYANRVAEAAALIEDLKNKLSGEAEFLSAWAQFALRGPNKEALLEIGRSPLIDTLRQTNLYLAAQVYRNIDQASDATALADTLLREAFRQDPPNRESFREAGILFSDLGRWEEFESLVDEKLPKPWIAEIRERVGVVRRRLSRSLLE
;
A
#
# COMPACT_ATOMS: atom_id res chain seq x y z
N MET A 1 -20.22 -25.42 -10.37
CA MET A 1 -20.77 -24.05 -10.29
C MET A 1 -20.77 -23.61 -8.84
N LYS A 2 -20.08 -22.51 -8.49
CA LYS A 2 -20.19 -21.87 -7.15
C LYS A 2 -21.23 -20.76 -7.21
N THR A 3 -22.21 -20.77 -6.31
CA THR A 3 -23.29 -19.77 -6.26
C THR A 3 -23.01 -18.74 -5.18
N ILE A 4 -22.97 -17.46 -5.54
CA ILE A 4 -22.65 -16.34 -4.65
C ILE A 4 -23.80 -15.36 -4.67
N THR A 5 -24.40 -15.14 -3.50
CA THR A 5 -25.48 -14.17 -3.34
C THR A 5 -24.95 -12.87 -2.77
N PHE A 6 -25.20 -11.79 -3.49
CA PHE A 6 -24.95 -10.41 -3.05
C PHE A 6 -26.22 -9.91 -2.37
N TYR A 7 -26.15 -9.66 -1.08
CA TYR A 7 -27.28 -9.29 -0.24
C TYR A 7 -27.05 -7.99 0.50
N SER A 8 -28.10 -7.24 0.82
CA SER A 8 -28.06 -6.10 1.74
C SER A 8 -29.39 -5.89 2.45
N TYR A 9 -29.32 -5.45 3.72
CA TYR A 9 -30.54 -5.12 4.48
C TYR A 9 -31.25 -3.89 3.92
N LYS A 10 -30.52 -2.84 3.50
CA LYS A 10 -31.09 -1.63 2.90
C LYS A 10 -30.58 -1.39 1.49
N GLY A 11 -31.37 -0.66 0.69
CA GLY A 11 -30.98 -0.21 -0.64
C GLY A 11 -29.83 0.81 -0.60
N GLY A 12 -29.23 1.04 -1.77
CA GLY A 12 -28.16 2.04 -1.91
C GLY A 12 -26.80 1.62 -1.36
N SER A 13 -26.60 0.36 -0.98
CA SER A 13 -25.35 -0.17 -0.46
C SER A 13 -24.28 -0.46 -1.53
N GLY A 14 -24.56 -0.24 -2.82
CA GLY A 14 -23.62 -0.54 -3.92
C GLY A 14 -23.54 -2.03 -4.30
N ARG A 15 -24.43 -2.89 -3.81
CA ARG A 15 -24.50 -4.33 -4.03
C ARG A 15 -24.45 -4.72 -5.51
N SER A 16 -25.38 -4.20 -6.32
CA SER A 16 -25.47 -4.50 -7.77
C SER A 16 -24.24 -4.04 -8.54
N LEU A 17 -23.65 -2.90 -8.15
CA LEU A 17 -22.40 -2.41 -8.73
C LEU A 17 -21.23 -3.33 -8.39
N ALA A 18 -21.16 -3.81 -7.16
CA ALA A 18 -20.15 -4.77 -6.72
C ALA A 18 -20.30 -6.11 -7.46
N LEU A 19 -21.53 -6.61 -7.63
CA LEU A 19 -21.79 -7.84 -8.40
C LEU A 19 -21.31 -7.71 -9.85
N ALA A 20 -21.63 -6.60 -10.53
CA ALA A 20 -21.20 -6.39 -11.91
C ALA A 20 -19.66 -6.27 -12.03
N ASN A 21 -18.98 -5.67 -11.05
CA ASN A 21 -17.52 -5.68 -10.97
C ASN A 21 -16.98 -7.10 -10.71
N ALA A 22 -17.62 -7.90 -9.84
CA ALA A 22 -17.23 -9.28 -9.58
C ALA A 22 -17.36 -10.14 -10.83
N ALA A 23 -18.43 -9.98 -11.60
CA ALA A 23 -18.61 -10.68 -12.88
C ALA A 23 -17.50 -10.37 -13.88
N ARG A 24 -17.11 -9.09 -14.00
CA ARG A 24 -15.95 -8.69 -14.83
C ARG A 24 -14.63 -9.24 -14.31
N TYR A 25 -14.43 -9.23 -12.99
CA TYR A 25 -13.23 -9.80 -12.37
C TYR A 25 -13.07 -11.28 -12.70
N LEU A 26 -14.14 -12.05 -12.52
CA LEU A 26 -14.15 -13.50 -12.81
C LEU A 26 -13.95 -13.78 -14.31
N ALA A 27 -14.60 -13.01 -15.19
CA ALA A 27 -14.43 -13.16 -16.64
C ALA A 27 -13.00 -12.87 -17.10
N ARG A 28 -12.32 -11.89 -16.49
CA ARG A 28 -10.89 -11.64 -16.78
C ARG A 28 -9.97 -12.77 -16.31
N LEU A 29 -10.42 -13.60 -15.36
CA LEU A 29 -9.80 -14.87 -14.99
C LEU A 29 -10.25 -16.03 -15.89
N GLU A 30 -10.93 -15.72 -17.00
CA GLU A 30 -11.48 -16.69 -17.96
C GLU A 30 -12.54 -17.64 -17.39
N TYR A 31 -13.19 -17.27 -16.28
CA TYR A 31 -14.33 -18.03 -15.77
C TYR A 31 -15.61 -17.65 -16.49
N LYS A 32 -16.44 -18.64 -16.74
CA LYS A 32 -17.80 -18.44 -17.26
C LYS A 32 -18.73 -18.08 -16.12
N VAL A 33 -19.39 -16.93 -16.22
CA VAL A 33 -20.22 -16.34 -15.16
C VAL A 33 -21.64 -16.16 -15.65
N VAL A 34 -22.60 -16.58 -14.84
CA VAL A 34 -24.00 -16.17 -14.99
C VAL A 34 -24.33 -15.21 -13.86
N ALA A 35 -24.80 -14.01 -14.20
CA ALA A 35 -25.37 -13.05 -13.25
C ALA A 35 -26.89 -13.09 -13.36
N ILE A 36 -27.61 -13.15 -12.24
CA ILE A 36 -29.08 -13.15 -12.23
C ILE A 36 -29.61 -12.03 -11.35
N ASP A 37 -30.60 -11.30 -11.88
CA ASP A 37 -31.24 -10.17 -11.18
C ASP A 37 -32.51 -10.67 -10.46
N PHE A 38 -32.42 -10.81 -9.14
CA PHE A 38 -33.54 -11.16 -8.27
C PHE A 38 -34.16 -9.94 -7.56
N ASP A 39 -33.69 -8.71 -7.87
CA ASP A 39 -34.35 -7.51 -7.40
C ASP A 39 -35.51 -7.15 -8.34
N LEU A 40 -36.57 -7.99 -8.33
CA LEU A 40 -37.66 -7.93 -9.28
C LEU A 40 -38.48 -6.65 -9.18
N GLU A 41 -38.48 -5.94 -8.04
CA GLU A 41 -39.23 -4.69 -7.89
C GLU A 41 -38.43 -3.45 -8.31
N ALA A 42 -37.10 -3.53 -8.24
CA ALA A 42 -36.23 -2.43 -8.64
C ALA A 42 -35.03 -2.95 -9.48
N PRO A 43 -35.30 -3.66 -10.61
CA PRO A 43 -34.25 -4.30 -11.36
C PRO A 43 -33.26 -3.30 -11.95
N GLY A 44 -31.95 -3.61 -11.83
CA GLY A 44 -30.91 -2.65 -12.17
C GLY A 44 -29.69 -3.24 -12.86
N LEU A 45 -29.50 -4.56 -12.86
CA LEU A 45 -28.27 -5.17 -13.39
C LEU A 45 -28.04 -4.90 -14.87
N HIS A 46 -29.07 -4.85 -15.69
CA HIS A 46 -28.96 -4.54 -17.12
C HIS A 46 -28.46 -3.11 -17.40
N TYR A 47 -28.62 -2.16 -16.46
CA TYR A 47 -28.00 -0.84 -16.52
C TYR A 47 -26.51 -0.91 -16.10
N LYS A 48 -26.18 -1.72 -15.09
CA LYS A 48 -24.79 -1.85 -14.61
C LYS A 48 -23.86 -2.46 -15.64
N PHE A 49 -24.39 -3.34 -16.48
CA PHE A 49 -23.65 -3.96 -17.58
C PHE A 49 -23.71 -3.18 -18.90
N ALA A 50 -24.33 -2.00 -18.92
CA ALA A 50 -24.36 -1.13 -20.10
C ALA A 50 -22.95 -0.78 -20.58
N GLU A 51 -22.80 -0.59 -21.89
CA GLU A 51 -21.54 -0.15 -22.48
C GLU A 51 -21.29 1.32 -22.13
N PRO A 52 -20.09 1.68 -21.64
CA PRO A 52 -19.77 3.06 -21.26
C PRO A 52 -19.92 4.09 -22.39
N SER A 53 -19.81 3.63 -23.64
CA SER A 53 -19.89 4.46 -24.85
C SER A 53 -21.30 4.89 -25.22
N ASN A 54 -22.32 4.17 -24.78
CA ASN A 54 -23.69 4.33 -25.28
C ASN A 54 -24.70 4.71 -24.19
N ASP A 55 -24.36 4.59 -22.89
CA ASP A 55 -25.24 4.84 -21.74
C ASP A 55 -26.63 4.15 -21.80
N ALA A 56 -26.84 3.32 -22.81
CA ALA A 56 -28.09 2.60 -23.01
C ALA A 56 -28.04 1.25 -22.25
N PRO A 57 -29.11 0.90 -21.53
CA PRO A 57 -29.20 -0.40 -20.88
C PRO A 57 -29.09 -1.54 -21.89
N LEU A 58 -28.65 -2.72 -21.43
CA LEU A 58 -28.68 -3.90 -22.26
C LEU A 58 -30.12 -4.20 -22.73
N PRO A 59 -30.34 -4.58 -23.99
CA PRO A 59 -31.66 -4.94 -24.49
C PRO A 59 -32.15 -6.22 -23.80
N VAL A 60 -33.30 -6.13 -23.14
CA VAL A 60 -33.93 -7.21 -22.39
C VAL A 60 -35.30 -7.49 -22.97
N SER A 61 -35.58 -8.74 -23.30
CA SER A 61 -36.91 -9.18 -23.77
C SER A 61 -37.62 -10.08 -22.77
N PHE A 62 -36.89 -11.00 -22.15
CA PHE A 62 -37.38 -11.96 -21.17
C PHE A 62 -36.44 -12.04 -19.98
N GLY A 63 -36.95 -12.51 -18.82
CA GLY A 63 -36.14 -12.69 -17.63
C GLY A 63 -36.83 -13.55 -16.55
N VAL A 64 -36.40 -13.34 -15.30
CA VAL A 64 -36.86 -14.13 -14.14
C VAL A 64 -38.39 -14.05 -13.97
N VAL A 65 -38.99 -12.86 -14.12
CA VAL A 65 -40.45 -12.67 -13.95
C VAL A 65 -41.22 -13.48 -15.01
N ASP A 66 -40.72 -13.52 -16.24
CA ASP A 66 -41.34 -14.30 -17.32
C ASP A 66 -41.26 -15.79 -17.01
N PHE A 67 -40.11 -16.27 -16.57
CA PHE A 67 -39.88 -17.65 -16.17
C PHE A 67 -40.83 -18.08 -15.03
N LEU A 68 -40.97 -17.28 -13.98
CA LEU A 68 -41.85 -17.54 -12.85
C LEU A 68 -43.33 -17.51 -13.26
N HIS A 69 -43.71 -16.53 -14.07
CA HIS A 69 -45.09 -16.39 -14.57
C HIS A 69 -45.50 -17.57 -15.45
N ASP A 70 -44.62 -18.03 -16.35
CA ASP A 70 -44.91 -19.18 -17.23
C ASP A 70 -45.10 -20.45 -16.40
N PHE A 71 -44.29 -20.64 -15.35
CA PHE A 71 -44.49 -21.78 -14.43
C PHE A 71 -45.85 -21.75 -13.73
N LEU A 72 -46.22 -20.57 -13.19
CA LEU A 72 -47.50 -20.40 -12.47
C LEU A 72 -48.73 -20.67 -13.37
N ILE A 73 -48.64 -20.30 -14.65
CA ILE A 73 -49.77 -20.50 -15.59
C ILE A 73 -49.84 -21.91 -16.14
N ASN A 74 -48.69 -22.47 -16.50
CA ASN A 74 -48.60 -23.69 -17.28
C ASN A 74 -48.21 -24.92 -16.42
N GLY A 75 -47.83 -24.72 -15.16
CA GLY A 75 -47.33 -25.79 -14.28
C GLY A 75 -45.98 -26.37 -14.70
N VAL A 76 -45.42 -25.88 -15.79
CA VAL A 76 -44.17 -26.38 -16.39
C VAL A 76 -43.40 -25.18 -16.94
N VAL A 77 -42.10 -25.14 -16.72
CA VAL A 77 -41.24 -24.16 -17.37
C VAL A 77 -40.97 -24.61 -18.80
N ALA A 78 -41.58 -23.93 -19.74
CA ALA A 78 -41.39 -24.19 -21.17
C ALA A 78 -40.22 -23.39 -21.75
N GLY A 79 -39.50 -23.95 -22.71
CA GLY A 79 -38.43 -23.28 -23.44
C GLY A 79 -37.06 -23.39 -22.81
N SER A 80 -36.04 -22.87 -23.52
CA SER A 80 -34.65 -22.82 -23.07
C SER A 80 -34.37 -21.50 -22.31
N LEU A 81 -33.54 -21.55 -21.23
CA LEU A 81 -33.05 -20.36 -20.53
C LEU A 81 -32.25 -19.41 -21.45
N GLN A 82 -31.79 -19.89 -22.61
CA GLN A 82 -31.11 -19.04 -23.60
C GLN A 82 -31.99 -17.86 -24.06
N GLN A 83 -33.32 -18.00 -24.04
CA GLN A 83 -34.26 -16.92 -24.38
C GLN A 83 -34.28 -15.81 -23.30
N CYS A 84 -34.01 -16.20 -22.05
CA CYS A 84 -33.93 -15.26 -20.90
C CYS A 84 -32.51 -14.76 -20.67
N THR A 85 -31.56 -15.04 -21.54
CA THR A 85 -30.14 -14.74 -21.29
C THR A 85 -29.63 -13.69 -22.26
N VAL A 86 -28.93 -12.69 -21.73
CA VAL A 86 -28.25 -11.63 -22.50
C VAL A 86 -26.74 -11.81 -22.35
N ASN A 87 -26.02 -11.81 -23.47
CA ASN A 87 -24.57 -11.83 -23.45
C ASN A 87 -24.03 -10.44 -23.10
N VAL A 88 -23.16 -10.38 -22.09
CA VAL A 88 -22.50 -9.14 -21.66
C VAL A 88 -21.12 -9.06 -22.31
N ARG A 89 -20.84 -7.97 -23.02
CA ARG A 89 -19.50 -7.70 -23.54
C ARG A 89 -18.58 -7.21 -22.43
N ILE A 90 -17.40 -7.78 -22.36
CA ILE A 90 -16.35 -7.34 -21.43
C ILE A 90 -15.21 -6.73 -22.27
N PRO A 91 -14.81 -5.48 -22.00
CA PRO A 91 -13.69 -4.86 -22.70
C PRO A 91 -12.42 -5.72 -22.64
N GLY A 92 -11.81 -5.96 -23.81
CA GLY A 92 -10.59 -6.77 -23.93
C GLY A 92 -10.81 -8.30 -23.87
N ILE A 93 -12.06 -8.78 -23.91
CA ILE A 93 -12.40 -10.21 -23.96
C ILE A 93 -13.34 -10.47 -25.13
N ASP A 94 -12.89 -11.24 -26.11
CA ASP A 94 -13.70 -11.55 -27.30
C ASP A 94 -14.74 -12.65 -27.06
N LYS A 95 -14.51 -13.49 -26.05
CA LYS A 95 -15.42 -14.60 -25.72
C LYS A 95 -16.59 -14.12 -24.85
N PRO A 96 -17.82 -14.61 -25.06
CA PRO A 96 -18.97 -14.31 -24.19
C PRO A 96 -18.85 -15.10 -22.86
N LEU A 97 -18.07 -14.58 -21.93
CA LEU A 97 -17.84 -15.22 -20.63
C LEU A 97 -18.87 -14.80 -19.57
N VAL A 98 -19.58 -13.68 -19.76
CA VAL A 98 -20.60 -13.20 -18.83
C VAL A 98 -21.97 -13.24 -19.49
N HIS A 99 -22.90 -13.92 -18.85
CA HIS A 99 -24.30 -14.01 -19.24
C HIS A 99 -25.16 -13.38 -18.15
N LEU A 100 -26.09 -12.50 -18.53
CA LEU A 100 -27.07 -11.92 -17.63
C LEU A 100 -28.42 -12.59 -17.84
N ILE A 101 -29.03 -13.08 -16.76
CA ILE A 101 -30.45 -13.38 -16.67
C ILE A 101 -31.10 -12.18 -15.98
N PRO A 102 -31.71 -11.24 -16.71
CA PRO A 102 -32.31 -10.05 -16.13
C PRO A 102 -33.60 -10.40 -15.38
N ALA A 103 -34.11 -9.46 -14.60
CA ALA A 103 -35.44 -9.62 -13.96
C ALA A 103 -36.57 -9.76 -14.99
N GLY A 104 -36.46 -9.09 -16.13
CA GLY A 104 -37.41 -9.04 -17.24
C GLY A 104 -37.37 -7.69 -17.94
N CYS A 105 -38.26 -7.45 -18.90
CA CYS A 105 -38.34 -6.21 -19.66
C CYS A 105 -38.95 -5.08 -18.83
N ALA A 106 -38.26 -4.63 -17.80
CA ALA A 106 -38.64 -3.50 -16.94
C ALA A 106 -38.08 -2.17 -17.50
N PRO A 107 -38.74 -1.03 -17.32
CA PRO A 107 -40.14 -0.87 -16.87
C PRO A 107 -41.16 -0.99 -18.02
N SER A 108 -41.98 -2.01 -18.02
CA SER A 108 -43.08 -2.13 -18.98
C SER A 108 -44.39 -2.50 -18.27
N LYS A 109 -45.54 -2.16 -18.87
CA LYS A 109 -46.84 -2.55 -18.30
C LYS A 109 -46.98 -4.07 -18.19
N GLU A 110 -46.47 -4.79 -19.16
CA GLU A 110 -46.50 -6.25 -19.19
C GLU A 110 -45.65 -6.86 -18.06
N TYR A 111 -44.47 -6.34 -17.85
CA TYR A 111 -43.61 -6.73 -16.74
C TYR A 111 -44.30 -6.62 -15.38
N TRP A 112 -44.86 -5.44 -15.09
CA TRP A 112 -45.59 -5.20 -13.84
C TRP A 112 -46.84 -6.05 -13.69
N ALA A 113 -47.57 -6.30 -14.81
CA ALA A 113 -48.75 -7.14 -14.79
C ALA A 113 -48.39 -8.61 -14.49
N LYS A 114 -47.26 -9.13 -15.01
CA LYS A 114 -46.77 -10.46 -14.71
C LYS A 114 -46.29 -10.55 -13.26
N LEU A 115 -45.46 -9.59 -12.79
CA LEU A 115 -44.96 -9.56 -11.41
C LEU A 115 -46.09 -9.51 -10.39
N ALA A 116 -47.14 -8.69 -10.61
CA ALA A 116 -48.28 -8.59 -9.72
C ALA A 116 -49.13 -9.88 -9.63
N ARG A 117 -49.00 -10.79 -10.58
CA ARG A 117 -49.70 -12.08 -10.58
C ARG A 117 -48.95 -13.17 -9.82
N ILE A 118 -47.69 -12.94 -9.47
CA ILE A 118 -46.88 -13.90 -8.67
C ILE A 118 -47.39 -13.87 -7.24
N ASN A 119 -48.08 -14.92 -6.82
CA ASN A 119 -48.51 -15.11 -5.45
C ASN A 119 -47.40 -15.80 -4.63
N TRP A 120 -46.56 -15.01 -3.96
CA TRP A 120 -45.45 -15.51 -3.14
C TRP A 120 -45.92 -16.43 -2.01
N HIS A 121 -47.11 -16.15 -1.43
CA HIS A 121 -47.68 -16.97 -0.37
C HIS A 121 -48.02 -18.38 -0.87
N GLU A 122 -48.68 -18.49 -2.02
CA GLU A 122 -48.99 -19.77 -2.67
C GLU A 122 -47.71 -20.54 -3.02
N LEU A 123 -46.69 -19.84 -3.54
CA LEU A 123 -45.42 -20.42 -3.94
C LEU A 123 -44.64 -21.05 -2.76
N PHE A 124 -44.71 -20.48 -1.53
CA PHE A 124 -43.79 -20.86 -0.46
C PHE A 124 -44.49 -21.38 0.82
N TYR A 125 -45.75 -21.00 1.08
CA TYR A 125 -46.35 -21.22 2.38
C TYR A 125 -47.60 -22.10 2.35
N GLU A 126 -48.15 -22.43 1.19
CA GLU A 126 -49.24 -23.36 1.06
C GLU A 126 -48.81 -24.83 1.18
N LYS A 127 -49.79 -25.73 1.45
CA LYS A 127 -49.52 -27.15 1.71
C LYS A 127 -48.80 -27.86 0.55
N ASP A 128 -49.07 -27.43 -0.69
CA ASP A 128 -48.51 -28.02 -1.93
C ASP A 128 -47.56 -27.02 -2.60
N ALA A 129 -46.90 -26.16 -1.85
CA ALA A 129 -46.01 -25.14 -2.31
C ALA A 129 -44.83 -25.72 -3.12
N GLN A 130 -44.64 -25.24 -4.37
CA GLN A 130 -43.60 -25.73 -5.28
C GLN A 130 -42.44 -24.74 -5.45
N GLY A 131 -42.44 -23.63 -4.70
CA GLY A 131 -41.44 -22.57 -4.88
C GLY A 131 -40.02 -23.04 -4.69
N VAL A 132 -39.75 -23.86 -3.66
CA VAL A 132 -38.41 -24.43 -3.41
C VAL A 132 -37.95 -25.28 -4.63
N GLN A 133 -38.83 -26.14 -5.14
CA GLN A 133 -38.51 -27.00 -6.30
C GLN A 133 -38.25 -26.16 -7.55
N LEU A 134 -39.06 -25.14 -7.79
CA LEU A 134 -38.95 -24.23 -8.92
C LEU A 134 -37.57 -23.50 -8.96
N PHE A 135 -37.13 -22.99 -7.82
CA PHE A 135 -35.83 -22.29 -7.76
C PHE A 135 -34.64 -23.24 -7.82
N LEU A 136 -34.76 -24.46 -7.30
CA LEU A 136 -33.75 -25.50 -7.49
C LEU A 136 -33.69 -25.93 -8.95
N GLU A 137 -34.84 -26.10 -9.61
CA GLU A 137 -34.91 -26.38 -11.04
C GLU A 137 -34.28 -25.25 -11.88
N LEU A 138 -34.55 -23.98 -11.55
CA LEU A 138 -33.88 -22.85 -12.19
C LEU A 138 -32.35 -22.96 -12.05
N LYS A 139 -31.84 -23.27 -10.85
CA LYS A 139 -30.40 -23.46 -10.60
C LYS A 139 -29.84 -24.64 -11.42
N ASN A 140 -30.55 -25.75 -11.49
CA ASN A 140 -30.14 -26.92 -12.26
C ASN A 140 -30.12 -26.63 -13.77
N ARG A 141 -31.12 -25.95 -14.29
CA ARG A 141 -31.16 -25.54 -15.70
C ARG A 141 -30.08 -24.54 -16.07
N ILE A 142 -29.74 -23.60 -15.17
CA ILE A 142 -28.57 -22.71 -15.34
C ILE A 142 -27.31 -23.57 -15.49
N TRP A 143 -27.17 -24.59 -14.66
CA TRP A 143 -26.02 -25.51 -14.74
C TRP A 143 -25.99 -26.29 -16.01
N ASP A 144 -27.11 -26.90 -16.41
CA ASP A 144 -27.17 -27.81 -17.55
C ASP A 144 -27.11 -27.08 -18.90
N GLU A 145 -27.78 -25.94 -19.03
CA GLU A 145 -27.88 -25.22 -20.30
C GLU A 145 -26.73 -24.21 -20.50
N LEU A 146 -26.23 -23.59 -19.42
CA LEU A 146 -25.22 -22.54 -19.50
C LEU A 146 -23.85 -22.99 -18.99
N ALA A 147 -23.77 -24.03 -18.16
CA ALA A 147 -22.55 -24.59 -17.59
C ALA A 147 -21.56 -23.52 -17.06
N PRO A 148 -21.97 -22.59 -16.15
CA PRO A 148 -21.08 -21.57 -15.63
C PRO A 148 -20.19 -22.13 -14.52
N ASP A 149 -19.01 -21.50 -14.33
CA ASP A 149 -18.17 -21.71 -13.17
C ASP A 149 -18.77 -21.04 -11.93
N PHE A 150 -19.34 -19.84 -12.13
CA PHE A 150 -19.96 -19.03 -11.08
C PHE A 150 -21.38 -18.57 -11.45
N LEU A 151 -22.29 -18.66 -10.47
CA LEU A 151 -23.61 -18.03 -10.50
C LEU A 151 -23.61 -16.89 -9.47
N LEU A 152 -23.79 -15.65 -9.92
CA LEU A 152 -23.87 -14.45 -9.07
C LEU A 152 -25.33 -13.99 -9.00
N ILE A 153 -25.88 -13.90 -7.79
CA ILE A 153 -27.28 -13.53 -7.56
C ILE A 153 -27.34 -12.13 -6.95
N ASP A 154 -27.96 -11.18 -7.66
CA ASP A 154 -28.31 -9.86 -7.11
C ASP A 154 -29.63 -9.99 -6.34
N SER A 155 -29.55 -10.11 -5.04
CA SER A 155 -30.70 -10.33 -4.19
C SER A 155 -31.48 -9.02 -3.96
N ARG A 156 -32.75 -9.12 -3.66
CA ARG A 156 -33.55 -8.01 -3.16
C ARG A 156 -33.04 -7.56 -1.78
N THR A 157 -33.29 -6.30 -1.46
CA THR A 157 -33.00 -5.74 -0.13
C THR A 157 -34.08 -6.09 0.89
N GLY A 158 -33.69 -6.15 2.15
CA GLY A 158 -34.61 -6.42 3.26
C GLY A 158 -34.99 -7.89 3.40
N ILE A 159 -35.94 -8.14 4.29
CA ILE A 159 -36.45 -9.50 4.58
C ILE A 159 -37.59 -9.78 3.60
N THR A 160 -37.31 -10.56 2.58
CA THR A 160 -38.26 -10.93 1.53
C THR A 160 -38.09 -12.39 1.17
N GLU A 161 -39.12 -13.00 0.58
CA GLU A 161 -39.08 -14.39 0.10
C GLU A 161 -37.93 -14.59 -0.89
N MET A 162 -37.76 -13.70 -1.86
CA MET A 162 -36.67 -13.77 -2.85
C MET A 162 -35.29 -13.62 -2.21
N GLY A 163 -35.17 -12.73 -1.21
CA GLY A 163 -33.93 -12.58 -0.44
C GLY A 163 -33.60 -13.85 0.36
N GLY A 164 -34.61 -14.46 0.97
CA GLY A 164 -34.51 -15.75 1.67
C GLY A 164 -34.06 -16.87 0.74
N VAL A 165 -34.74 -17.06 -0.39
CA VAL A 165 -34.39 -18.07 -1.41
C VAL A 165 -32.95 -17.87 -1.90
N ALA A 166 -32.60 -16.66 -2.27
CA ALA A 166 -31.27 -16.34 -2.76
C ALA A 166 -30.16 -16.64 -1.73
N ALA A 167 -30.39 -16.31 -0.47
CA ALA A 167 -29.36 -16.41 0.57
C ALA A 167 -29.30 -17.77 1.27
N THR A 168 -30.44 -18.49 1.40
CA THR A 168 -30.49 -19.74 2.19
C THR A 168 -30.62 -20.98 1.33
N LEU A 169 -31.37 -20.90 0.20
CA LEU A 169 -31.62 -22.05 -0.65
C LEU A 169 -30.57 -22.22 -1.75
N LEU A 170 -30.19 -21.13 -2.41
CA LEU A 170 -29.36 -21.19 -3.63
C LEU A 170 -27.86 -20.93 -3.36
N ALA A 171 -27.52 -20.11 -2.36
CA ALA A 171 -26.15 -19.67 -2.12
C ALA A 171 -25.22 -20.76 -1.57
N ASP A 172 -24.00 -20.80 -2.08
CA ASP A 172 -22.85 -21.46 -1.45
C ASP A 172 -22.02 -20.44 -0.66
N MET A 173 -22.19 -19.14 -0.98
CA MET A 173 -21.60 -18.01 -0.25
C MET A 173 -22.57 -16.82 -0.30
N VAL A 174 -22.67 -16.09 0.82
CA VAL A 174 -23.43 -14.84 0.91
C VAL A 174 -22.47 -13.70 1.25
N ILE A 175 -22.47 -12.65 0.44
CA ILE A 175 -21.77 -11.40 0.73
C ILE A 175 -22.80 -10.38 1.16
N CYS A 176 -22.82 -10.03 2.44
CA CYS A 176 -23.75 -9.07 3.00
C CYS A 176 -23.13 -7.66 3.02
N PHE A 177 -23.71 -6.76 2.24
CA PHE A 177 -23.31 -5.35 2.18
C PHE A 177 -24.00 -4.57 3.29
N VAL A 178 -23.22 -3.96 4.16
CA VAL A 178 -23.69 -3.18 5.31
C VAL A 178 -23.22 -1.73 5.20
N LEU A 179 -24.06 -0.79 5.69
CA LEU A 179 -23.69 0.62 5.80
C LEU A 179 -23.28 0.92 7.26
N PRO A 180 -22.41 1.91 7.52
CA PRO A 180 -21.90 2.23 8.86
C PRO A 180 -22.93 2.97 9.74
N THR A 181 -24.24 2.78 9.50
CA THR A 181 -25.30 3.36 10.32
C THR A 181 -25.84 2.31 11.29
N ARG A 182 -26.13 2.73 12.53
CA ARG A 182 -26.59 1.83 13.58
C ARG A 182 -27.80 0.99 13.15
N GLU A 183 -28.81 1.62 12.56
CA GLU A 183 -30.02 0.94 12.07
C GLU A 183 -29.69 -0.13 11.01
N ASN A 184 -28.73 0.17 10.10
CA ASN A 184 -28.34 -0.81 9.08
C ASN A 184 -27.57 -2.00 9.69
N LEU A 185 -26.67 -1.74 10.64
CA LEU A 185 -25.90 -2.76 11.31
C LEU A 185 -26.77 -3.70 12.16
N GLU A 186 -27.69 -3.15 12.95
CA GLU A 186 -28.63 -3.94 13.76
C GLU A 186 -29.57 -4.78 12.88
N GLY A 187 -30.11 -4.18 11.78
CA GLY A 187 -30.93 -4.92 10.82
C GLY A 187 -30.15 -6.00 10.08
N ALA A 188 -28.95 -5.70 9.61
CA ALA A 188 -28.07 -6.68 8.96
C ALA A 188 -27.70 -7.84 9.90
N ARG A 189 -27.37 -7.54 11.17
CA ARG A 189 -27.12 -8.57 12.21
C ARG A 189 -28.31 -9.51 12.36
N THR A 190 -29.52 -8.96 12.48
CA THR A 190 -30.74 -9.76 12.63
C THR A 190 -30.94 -10.69 11.44
N VAL A 191 -30.79 -10.17 10.22
CA VAL A 191 -30.93 -10.98 9.00
C VAL A 191 -29.83 -12.03 8.87
N LEU A 192 -28.57 -11.68 9.13
CA LEU A 192 -27.46 -12.63 9.07
C LEU A 192 -27.62 -13.77 10.07
N ARG A 193 -28.14 -13.48 11.26
CA ARG A 193 -28.52 -14.52 12.25
C ARG A 193 -29.63 -15.43 11.74
N SER A 194 -30.68 -14.84 11.14
CA SER A 194 -31.77 -15.61 10.53
C SER A 194 -31.28 -16.49 9.39
N ILE A 195 -30.40 -15.98 8.53
CA ILE A 195 -29.76 -16.76 7.46
C ILE A 195 -28.95 -17.91 8.08
N LYS A 196 -28.09 -17.64 9.05
CA LYS A 196 -27.27 -18.65 9.72
C LYS A 196 -28.12 -19.74 10.35
N HIS A 197 -29.18 -19.34 11.06
CA HIS A 197 -30.16 -20.25 11.63
C HIS A 197 -30.82 -21.16 10.57
N SER A 198 -31.33 -20.56 9.50
CA SER A 198 -31.98 -21.32 8.41
C SER A 198 -30.99 -22.25 7.70
N LEU A 199 -29.76 -21.84 7.47
CA LEU A 199 -28.73 -22.69 6.87
C LEU A 199 -28.41 -23.91 7.74
N ARG A 200 -28.30 -23.70 9.05
CA ARG A 200 -28.09 -24.78 10.04
C ARG A 200 -29.26 -25.79 10.05
N GLU A 201 -30.48 -25.31 10.14
CA GLU A 201 -31.67 -26.17 10.16
C GLU A 201 -31.82 -27.01 8.87
N ASN A 202 -31.32 -26.48 7.76
CA ASN A 202 -31.33 -27.16 6.46
C ASN A 202 -30.05 -27.98 6.17
N GLY A 203 -29.14 -28.13 7.15
CA GLY A 203 -27.89 -28.90 7.01
C GLY A 203 -26.89 -28.26 6.03
N ARG A 204 -26.94 -26.94 5.86
CA ARG A 204 -26.08 -26.16 4.94
C ARG A 204 -25.06 -25.27 5.69
N ASP A 205 -24.54 -25.76 6.81
CA ASP A 205 -23.58 -25.03 7.66
C ASP A 205 -22.29 -24.64 6.93
N SER A 206 -21.99 -25.27 5.78
CA SER A 206 -20.83 -24.97 4.95
C SER A 206 -20.97 -23.71 4.11
N THR A 207 -22.15 -23.07 4.09
CA THR A 207 -22.35 -21.80 3.37
C THR A 207 -21.56 -20.67 4.05
N GLU A 208 -20.68 -20.04 3.29
CA GLU A 208 -19.81 -18.97 3.79
C GLU A 208 -20.59 -17.65 3.88
N LEU A 209 -20.45 -16.95 5.01
CA LEU A 209 -21.02 -15.61 5.22
C LEU A 209 -19.89 -14.57 5.30
N LEU A 210 -19.85 -13.66 4.35
CA LEU A 210 -18.91 -12.51 4.33
C LEU A 210 -19.65 -11.19 4.57
N VAL A 211 -19.00 -10.26 5.25
CA VAL A 211 -19.52 -8.91 5.48
C VAL A 211 -18.65 -7.90 4.73
N ALA A 212 -19.29 -7.06 3.91
CA ALA A 212 -18.68 -5.95 3.22
C ALA A 212 -19.26 -4.62 3.74
N LEU A 213 -18.48 -3.87 4.52
CA LEU A 213 -18.83 -2.52 4.94
C LEU A 213 -18.67 -1.59 3.75
N SER A 214 -19.77 -1.05 3.26
CA SER A 214 -19.77 -0.27 2.03
C SER A 214 -20.01 1.21 2.26
N ARG A 215 -19.59 2.03 1.27
CA ARG A 215 -19.72 3.50 1.29
C ARG A 215 -19.02 4.15 2.49
N LEU A 216 -17.92 3.59 2.94
CA LEU A 216 -17.11 4.24 3.96
C LEU A 216 -16.39 5.44 3.34
N PRO A 217 -16.54 6.68 3.86
CA PRO A 217 -15.72 7.79 3.45
C PRO A 217 -14.23 7.50 3.72
N GLN A 218 -13.32 8.06 2.92
CA GLN A 218 -11.90 7.98 3.23
C GLN A 218 -11.61 8.68 4.56
N ILE A 219 -11.15 7.91 5.54
CA ILE A 219 -10.72 8.42 6.83
C ILE A 219 -9.20 8.58 6.76
N THR A 220 -8.71 9.82 6.83
CA THR A 220 -7.27 10.13 6.77
C THR A 220 -6.49 9.67 8.00
N GLU A 221 -7.17 9.41 9.11
CA GLU A 221 -6.59 8.97 10.36
C GLU A 221 -6.76 7.44 10.53
N PRO A 222 -5.70 6.63 10.36
CA PRO A 222 -5.80 5.16 10.39
C PRO A 222 -6.36 4.59 11.70
N ASN A 223 -6.14 5.26 12.82
CA ASN A 223 -6.66 4.84 14.12
C ASN A 223 -8.18 4.96 14.20
N LYS A 224 -8.76 6.02 13.65
CA LYS A 224 -10.22 6.23 13.63
C LYS A 224 -10.95 5.19 12.78
N GLU A 225 -10.38 4.81 11.66
CA GLU A 225 -10.95 3.74 10.83
C GLU A 225 -10.92 2.40 11.59
N ARG A 226 -9.81 2.09 12.26
CA ARG A 226 -9.70 0.87 13.08
C ARG A 226 -10.71 0.85 14.23
N GLU A 227 -10.84 1.95 14.97
CA GLU A 227 -11.81 2.09 16.04
C GLU A 227 -13.26 1.89 15.54
N LEU A 228 -13.58 2.45 14.37
CA LEU A 228 -14.89 2.26 13.74
C LEU A 228 -15.11 0.80 13.34
N LEU A 229 -14.13 0.12 12.78
CA LEU A 229 -14.23 -1.30 12.42
C LEU A 229 -14.39 -2.19 13.65
N ASP A 230 -13.70 -1.88 14.75
CA ASP A 230 -13.83 -2.61 16.00
C ASP A 230 -15.22 -2.41 16.62
N LEU A 231 -15.78 -1.20 16.56
CA LEU A 231 -17.15 -0.92 16.97
C LEU A 231 -18.17 -1.71 16.13
N ILE A 232 -18.03 -1.68 14.79
CA ILE A 232 -18.91 -2.41 13.89
C ILE A 232 -18.83 -3.92 14.15
N ARG A 233 -17.63 -4.44 14.35
CA ARG A 233 -17.40 -5.85 14.68
C ARG A 233 -18.06 -6.23 16.00
N SER A 234 -17.99 -5.37 17.03
CA SER A 234 -18.65 -5.61 18.31
C SER A 234 -20.17 -5.65 18.17
N VAL A 235 -20.77 -4.77 17.36
CA VAL A 235 -22.22 -4.76 17.09
C VAL A 235 -22.67 -6.02 16.35
N LEU A 236 -21.93 -6.45 15.32
CA LEU A 236 -22.30 -7.63 14.54
C LEU A 236 -22.15 -8.93 15.33
N ASN A 237 -21.09 -9.04 16.13
CA ASN A 237 -20.76 -10.23 16.92
C ASN A 237 -21.39 -10.26 18.32
N GLU A 238 -22.31 -9.33 18.62
CA GLU A 238 -23.07 -9.38 19.87
C GLU A 238 -23.72 -10.77 20.05
N GLU A 239 -23.77 -11.29 21.27
CA GLU A 239 -24.32 -12.61 21.56
C GLU A 239 -25.80 -12.71 21.18
N ALA A 240 -26.18 -13.81 20.57
CA ALA A 240 -27.58 -14.14 20.27
C ALA A 240 -28.19 -14.98 21.42
N ASP A 241 -29.51 -14.98 21.53
CA ASP A 241 -30.23 -15.80 22.52
C ASP A 241 -29.88 -17.31 22.36
N ASP A 242 -29.82 -17.80 21.10
CA ASP A 242 -29.17 -19.08 20.81
C ASP A 242 -27.71 -18.78 20.40
N LEU A 243 -26.76 -19.16 21.24
CA LEU A 243 -25.32 -18.92 20.99
C LEU A 243 -24.82 -19.49 19.67
N ARG A 244 -25.50 -20.53 19.14
CA ARG A 244 -25.16 -21.11 17.82
C ARG A 244 -25.43 -20.14 16.65
N ASP A 245 -26.33 -19.17 16.85
CA ASP A 245 -26.67 -18.15 15.86
C ASP A 245 -25.83 -16.87 16.01
N THR A 246 -24.98 -16.80 17.07
CA THR A 246 -24.02 -15.70 17.22
C THR A 246 -23.07 -15.65 16.01
N LEU A 247 -22.96 -14.48 15.40
CA LEU A 247 -22.06 -14.26 14.27
C LEU A 247 -20.61 -14.22 14.75
N SER A 248 -19.69 -14.69 13.92
CA SER A 248 -18.24 -14.63 14.16
C SER A 248 -17.57 -13.91 12.97
N CYS A 249 -17.91 -12.62 12.79
CA CYS A 249 -17.32 -11.80 11.74
C CYS A 249 -15.90 -11.39 12.17
N SER A 250 -14.89 -12.18 11.80
CA SER A 250 -13.48 -11.86 12.03
C SER A 250 -13.00 -10.81 11.03
N ASP A 251 -13.37 -10.98 9.77
CA ASP A 251 -12.94 -10.15 8.65
C ASP A 251 -14.12 -9.37 8.09
N ILE A 252 -14.00 -8.03 8.13
CA ILE A 252 -14.94 -7.13 7.49
C ILE A 252 -14.20 -6.49 6.30
N PHE A 253 -14.71 -6.71 5.09
CA PHE A 253 -14.18 -6.08 3.89
C PHE A 253 -14.70 -4.65 3.82
N VAL A 254 -13.80 -3.68 3.73
CA VAL A 254 -14.16 -2.27 3.58
C VAL A 254 -14.24 -1.91 2.10
N LEU A 255 -15.32 -1.23 1.71
CA LEU A 255 -15.51 -0.66 0.40
C LEU A 255 -15.70 0.86 0.55
N HIS A 256 -14.67 1.61 0.19
CA HIS A 256 -14.71 3.06 0.30
C HIS A 256 -15.61 3.71 -0.76
N SER A 257 -16.17 4.88 -0.41
CA SER A 257 -16.90 5.71 -1.37
C SER A 257 -15.91 6.48 -2.24
N GLU A 258 -16.30 6.67 -3.51
CA GLU A 258 -15.61 7.57 -4.46
C GLU A 258 -16.61 8.58 -5.01
N SER A 259 -16.32 9.87 -4.86
CA SER A 259 -17.19 10.96 -5.31
C SER A 259 -17.52 10.91 -6.80
N SER A 260 -16.62 10.39 -7.62
CA SER A 260 -16.85 10.21 -9.05
C SER A 260 -17.99 9.24 -9.37
N LEU A 261 -18.28 8.28 -8.49
CA LEU A 261 -19.36 7.31 -8.65
C LEU A 261 -20.71 7.81 -8.14
N GLU A 262 -20.72 8.83 -7.30
CA GLU A 262 -21.96 9.49 -6.84
C GLU A 262 -22.62 10.30 -7.96
N VAL A 263 -21.81 10.82 -8.90
CA VAL A 263 -22.29 11.57 -10.07
C VAL A 263 -22.66 10.62 -11.21
N ARG A 264 -21.83 9.63 -11.48
CA ARG A 264 -22.04 8.64 -12.55
C ARG A 264 -21.47 7.29 -12.14
N GLU A 265 -22.34 6.32 -11.99
CA GLU A 265 -21.90 4.95 -11.72
C GLU A 265 -21.16 4.36 -12.92
N SER A 266 -20.00 3.80 -12.66
CA SER A 266 -19.19 3.10 -13.66
C SER A 266 -18.49 1.90 -13.04
N LEU A 267 -18.31 0.85 -13.83
CA LEU A 267 -17.56 -0.32 -13.37
C LEU A 267 -16.07 0.01 -13.29
N ARG A 268 -15.43 -0.37 -12.19
CA ARG A 268 -13.98 -0.12 -11.95
C ARG A 268 -13.10 -1.22 -12.56
N ILE A 269 -13.55 -2.47 -12.48
CA ILE A 269 -12.81 -3.59 -13.07
C ILE A 269 -12.80 -3.48 -14.59
N GLY A 270 -11.61 -3.46 -15.18
CA GLY A 270 -11.43 -3.37 -16.64
C GLY A 270 -11.77 -2.01 -17.26
N SER A 271 -11.81 -0.95 -16.46
CA SER A 271 -12.06 0.42 -16.94
C SER A 271 -10.77 1.18 -17.35
N GLY A 272 -9.60 0.58 -17.18
CA GLY A 272 -8.32 1.25 -17.36
C GLY A 272 -7.88 2.13 -16.18
N VAL A 273 -8.69 2.21 -15.11
CA VAL A 273 -8.32 2.90 -13.87
C VAL A 273 -7.33 2.03 -13.10
N SER A 274 -6.23 2.61 -12.65
CA SER A 274 -5.23 1.93 -11.83
C SER A 274 -5.73 1.74 -10.38
N PRO A 275 -5.40 0.63 -9.70
CA PRO A 275 -5.63 0.49 -8.25
C PRO A 275 -4.96 1.58 -7.41
N ASP A 276 -3.95 2.25 -7.94
CA ASP A 276 -3.31 3.37 -7.27
C ASP A 276 -4.16 4.64 -7.28
N ASP A 277 -5.03 4.78 -8.28
CA ASP A 277 -5.90 5.95 -8.47
C ASP A 277 -7.32 5.73 -7.92
N SER A 278 -7.69 4.50 -7.55
CA SER A 278 -9.01 4.15 -7.03
C SER A 278 -8.92 3.24 -5.82
N ILE A 279 -9.29 3.79 -4.65
CA ILE A 279 -9.34 3.02 -3.41
C ILE A 279 -10.42 1.92 -3.49
N LEU A 280 -11.58 2.24 -4.09
CA LEU A 280 -12.65 1.28 -4.26
C LEU A 280 -12.25 0.11 -5.17
N LEU A 281 -11.44 0.36 -6.20
CA LEU A 281 -10.89 -0.72 -7.02
C LEU A 281 -10.01 -1.65 -6.19
N ARG A 282 -9.15 -1.10 -5.33
CA ARG A 282 -8.34 -1.92 -4.39
C ARG A 282 -9.20 -2.74 -3.45
N ASP A 283 -10.26 -2.15 -2.94
CA ASP A 283 -11.19 -2.82 -2.04
C ASP A 283 -11.92 -3.96 -2.75
N TYR A 284 -12.40 -3.73 -3.97
CA TYR A 284 -13.01 -4.79 -4.79
C TYR A 284 -12.03 -5.94 -5.06
N LEU A 285 -10.78 -5.65 -5.40
CA LEU A 285 -9.77 -6.67 -5.63
C LEU A 285 -9.54 -7.55 -4.39
N ARG A 286 -9.53 -6.94 -3.19
CA ARG A 286 -9.42 -7.68 -1.92
C ARG A 286 -10.64 -8.56 -1.67
N LEU A 287 -11.84 -8.02 -1.82
CA LEU A 287 -13.08 -8.76 -1.65
C LEU A 287 -13.17 -9.93 -2.63
N PHE A 288 -12.94 -9.68 -3.93
CA PHE A 288 -13.10 -10.72 -4.95
C PHE A 288 -12.01 -11.79 -4.90
N ALA A 289 -10.81 -11.44 -4.45
CA ALA A 289 -9.76 -12.43 -4.19
C ALA A 289 -10.15 -13.44 -3.09
N SER A 290 -11.01 -13.07 -2.14
CA SER A 290 -11.52 -13.99 -1.12
C SER A 290 -12.64 -14.91 -1.62
N VAL A 291 -13.35 -14.49 -2.65
CA VAL A 291 -14.50 -15.21 -3.24
C VAL A 291 -14.06 -16.42 -4.07
N VAL A 292 -12.93 -16.29 -4.75
CA VAL A 292 -12.41 -17.36 -5.62
C VAL A 292 -11.52 -18.31 -4.81
N PRO A 293 -11.68 -19.63 -4.91
CA PRO A 293 -10.77 -20.57 -4.25
C PRO A 293 -9.32 -20.30 -4.64
N LYS A 294 -8.44 -20.17 -3.64
CA LYS A 294 -7.01 -19.86 -3.85
C LYS A 294 -6.32 -20.80 -4.83
N SER A 295 -6.72 -22.08 -4.84
CA SER A 295 -6.20 -23.09 -5.78
C SER A 295 -6.53 -22.79 -7.23
N LEU A 296 -7.74 -22.27 -7.51
CA LEU A 296 -8.19 -21.93 -8.86
C LEU A 296 -7.52 -20.66 -9.38
N ILE A 297 -7.41 -19.61 -8.55
CA ILE A 297 -6.68 -18.39 -8.92
C ILE A 297 -5.23 -18.75 -9.24
N LYS A 298 -4.59 -19.54 -8.38
CA LYS A 298 -3.19 -19.91 -8.51
C LYS A 298 -2.91 -20.57 -9.86
N SER A 299 -3.70 -21.56 -10.28
CA SER A 299 -3.49 -22.28 -11.55
C SER A 299 -3.64 -21.36 -12.76
N LYS A 300 -4.60 -20.44 -12.75
CA LYS A 300 -4.82 -19.47 -13.84
C LYS A 300 -3.68 -18.45 -13.92
N VAL A 301 -3.30 -17.87 -12.80
CA VAL A 301 -2.17 -16.93 -12.73
C VAL A 301 -0.86 -17.60 -13.16
N GLU A 302 -0.60 -18.83 -12.71
CA GLU A 302 0.59 -19.58 -13.11
C GLU A 302 0.62 -19.85 -14.63
N MET A 303 -0.53 -20.12 -15.25
CA MET A 303 -0.64 -20.28 -16.70
C MET A 303 -0.30 -18.97 -17.43
N ILE A 304 -0.89 -17.85 -17.01
CA ILE A 304 -0.66 -16.51 -17.59
C ILE A 304 0.81 -16.11 -17.45
N VAL A 305 1.36 -16.27 -16.25
CA VAL A 305 2.77 -15.95 -15.97
C VAL A 305 3.71 -16.80 -16.84
N ARG A 306 3.40 -18.08 -17.02
CA ARG A 306 4.19 -18.96 -17.90
C ARG A 306 4.18 -18.49 -19.34
N GLN A 307 3.00 -18.17 -19.88
CA GLN A 307 2.86 -17.64 -21.25
C GLN A 307 3.60 -16.31 -21.43
N ALA A 308 3.54 -15.42 -20.45
CA ALA A 308 4.28 -14.17 -20.50
C ALA A 308 5.81 -14.39 -20.43
N LYS A 309 6.28 -15.34 -19.61
CA LYS A 309 7.71 -15.73 -19.56
C LYS A 309 8.22 -16.31 -20.86
N GLU A 310 7.40 -17.06 -21.58
CA GLU A 310 7.77 -17.58 -22.90
C GLU A 310 7.90 -16.47 -23.93
N ARG A 311 6.99 -15.46 -23.89
CA ARG A 311 6.98 -14.33 -24.82
C ARG A 311 7.96 -13.19 -24.48
N ILE A 312 8.50 -13.14 -23.26
CA ILE A 312 9.34 -12.00 -22.81
C ILE A 312 10.59 -11.80 -23.68
N TRP A 313 11.08 -12.84 -24.31
CA TRP A 313 12.24 -12.79 -25.17
C TRP A 313 11.92 -12.38 -26.63
N ASP A 314 10.71 -12.65 -27.10
CA ASP A 314 10.25 -12.33 -28.46
C ASP A 314 9.62 -10.93 -28.52
N ASP A 315 8.73 -10.61 -27.56
CA ASP A 315 8.06 -9.32 -27.43
C ASP A 315 7.96 -8.90 -25.94
N PRO A 316 9.04 -8.33 -25.39
CA PRO A 316 9.09 -7.97 -23.99
C PRO A 316 8.12 -6.85 -23.60
N GLU A 317 7.76 -5.95 -24.56
CA GLU A 317 6.84 -4.86 -24.27
C GLU A 317 5.41 -5.36 -24.10
N ALA A 318 4.95 -6.19 -25.00
CA ALA A 318 3.62 -6.78 -24.92
C ALA A 318 3.50 -7.70 -23.69
N ALA A 319 4.52 -8.54 -23.41
CA ALA A 319 4.51 -9.43 -22.26
C ALA A 319 4.45 -8.68 -20.92
N VAL A 320 5.24 -7.61 -20.76
CA VAL A 320 5.22 -6.79 -19.55
C VAL A 320 3.88 -6.08 -19.41
N LYS A 321 3.40 -5.44 -20.48
CA LYS A 321 2.12 -4.71 -20.47
C LYS A 321 0.96 -5.61 -20.09
N GLU A 322 0.90 -6.82 -20.65
CA GLU A 322 -0.14 -7.80 -20.32
C GLU A 322 -0.11 -8.19 -18.84
N VAL A 323 1.07 -8.48 -18.28
CA VAL A 323 1.20 -8.82 -16.86
C VAL A 323 0.91 -7.61 -15.97
N GLU A 324 1.26 -6.38 -16.38
CA GLU A 324 0.89 -5.15 -15.66
C GLU A 324 -0.64 -4.98 -15.60
N GLU A 325 -1.33 -5.07 -16.74
CA GLU A 325 -2.79 -4.95 -16.80
C GLU A 325 -3.48 -6.01 -15.94
N LEU A 326 -2.95 -7.23 -15.94
CA LEU A 326 -3.47 -8.32 -15.13
C LEU A 326 -3.14 -8.14 -13.65
N ALA A 327 -1.93 -7.69 -13.30
CA ALA A 327 -1.56 -7.40 -11.93
C ALA A 327 -2.44 -6.29 -11.32
N GLU A 328 -2.70 -5.25 -12.08
CA GLU A 328 -3.61 -4.16 -11.68
C GLU A 328 -5.06 -4.64 -11.55
N SER A 329 -5.50 -5.53 -12.45
CA SER A 329 -6.87 -6.03 -12.46
C SER A 329 -7.14 -7.07 -11.37
N PHE A 330 -6.18 -7.93 -11.05
CA PHE A 330 -6.39 -9.06 -10.14
C PHE A 330 -5.73 -8.90 -8.78
N GLY A 331 -4.73 -8.03 -8.67
CA GLY A 331 -4.02 -7.84 -7.40
C GLY A 331 -3.39 -9.11 -6.84
N HIS A 332 -2.96 -10.06 -7.71
CA HIS A 332 -2.42 -11.34 -7.25
C HIS A 332 -0.89 -11.25 -7.05
N PRO A 333 -0.35 -11.72 -5.91
CA PRO A 333 1.08 -11.59 -5.59
C PRO A 333 2.02 -12.14 -6.66
N GLU A 334 1.67 -13.27 -7.31
CA GLU A 334 2.52 -13.91 -8.31
C GLU A 334 2.72 -13.05 -9.58
N LEU A 335 1.71 -12.27 -9.96
CA LEU A 335 1.81 -11.32 -11.06
C LEU A 335 2.82 -10.20 -10.73
N TYR A 336 2.79 -9.67 -9.50
CA TYR A 336 3.76 -8.66 -9.06
C TYR A 336 5.18 -9.21 -8.93
N ARG A 337 5.34 -10.46 -8.46
CA ARG A 337 6.66 -11.14 -8.47
C ARG A 337 7.23 -11.24 -9.88
N SER A 338 6.38 -11.63 -10.83
CA SER A 338 6.78 -11.75 -12.23
C SER A 338 7.12 -10.40 -12.84
N LEU A 339 6.32 -9.35 -12.56
CA LEU A 339 6.60 -7.99 -12.98
C LEU A 339 7.94 -7.49 -12.46
N LEU A 340 8.24 -7.66 -11.18
CA LEU A 340 9.52 -7.24 -10.60
C LEU A 340 10.70 -7.95 -11.29
N SER A 341 10.54 -9.23 -11.63
CA SER A 341 11.56 -9.97 -12.38
C SER A 341 11.71 -9.45 -13.82
N PHE A 342 10.61 -9.11 -14.49
CA PHE A 342 10.65 -8.54 -15.85
C PHE A 342 11.25 -7.16 -15.89
N TYR A 343 10.94 -6.31 -14.89
CA TYR A 343 11.52 -4.98 -14.75
C TYR A 343 13.03 -5.02 -14.53
N GLU A 344 13.53 -6.04 -13.84
CA GLU A 344 14.97 -6.23 -13.68
C GLU A 344 15.65 -6.48 -15.03
N VAL A 345 15.07 -7.35 -15.87
CA VAL A 345 15.60 -7.66 -17.22
C VAL A 345 15.56 -6.43 -18.11
N ARG A 346 14.51 -5.60 -18.00
CA ARG A 346 14.33 -4.39 -18.84
C ARG A 346 14.99 -3.13 -18.28
N ASN A 347 15.59 -3.19 -17.12
CA ASN A 347 16.15 -2.02 -16.45
C ASN A 347 15.14 -0.87 -16.30
N ALA A 348 13.91 -1.21 -15.86
CA ALA A 348 12.82 -0.25 -15.71
C ALA A 348 13.15 0.86 -14.70
N ALA A 349 12.43 2.00 -14.79
CA ALA A 349 12.60 3.11 -13.87
C ALA A 349 12.40 2.67 -12.42
N ILE A 350 13.35 3.03 -11.55
CA ILE A 350 13.37 2.56 -10.15
C ILE A 350 12.11 2.96 -9.38
N SER A 351 11.51 4.12 -9.67
CA SER A 351 10.26 4.57 -9.06
C SER A 351 9.10 3.61 -9.34
N LEU A 352 8.96 3.15 -10.58
CA LEU A 352 7.96 2.16 -10.97
C LEU A 352 8.20 0.82 -10.27
N VAL A 353 9.45 0.36 -10.23
CA VAL A 353 9.83 -0.88 -9.55
C VAL A 353 9.47 -0.82 -8.06
N MET A 354 9.78 0.29 -7.39
CA MET A 354 9.47 0.49 -5.97
C MET A 354 7.96 0.52 -5.71
N LYS A 355 7.19 1.17 -6.56
CA LYS A 355 5.73 1.21 -6.47
C LYS A 355 5.13 -0.20 -6.54
N ARG A 356 5.60 -1.03 -7.47
CA ARG A 356 5.13 -2.43 -7.61
C ARG A 356 5.62 -3.33 -6.47
N ALA A 357 6.83 -3.09 -5.97
CA ALA A 357 7.37 -3.80 -4.81
C ALA A 357 6.54 -3.50 -3.54
N LYS A 358 6.19 -2.23 -3.29
CA LYS A 358 5.30 -1.85 -2.20
C LYS A 358 3.95 -2.54 -2.31
N ARG A 359 3.40 -2.62 -3.52
CA ARG A 359 2.13 -3.31 -3.75
C ARG A 359 2.21 -4.81 -3.44
N LEU A 360 3.31 -5.48 -3.85
CA LEU A 360 3.56 -6.88 -3.49
C LEU A 360 3.63 -7.07 -1.97
N TRP A 361 4.34 -6.18 -1.27
CA TRP A 361 4.45 -6.18 0.19
C TRP A 361 3.08 -6.13 0.87
N GLU A 362 2.20 -5.21 0.45
CA GLU A 362 0.84 -5.09 0.97
C GLU A 362 0.00 -6.36 0.72
N LEU A 363 0.10 -6.93 -0.49
CA LEU A 363 -0.66 -8.12 -0.88
C LEU A 363 -0.22 -9.40 -0.16
N THR A 364 1.04 -9.46 0.26
CA THR A 364 1.59 -10.63 0.99
C THR A 364 1.45 -10.51 2.51
N GLY A 365 0.72 -9.49 3.00
CA GLY A 365 0.54 -9.26 4.42
C GLY A 365 1.84 -8.91 5.13
N ASN A 366 2.69 -8.14 4.46
CA ASN A 366 3.99 -7.71 4.95
C ASN A 366 4.99 -8.87 5.17
N ALA A 367 4.87 -9.94 4.38
CA ALA A 367 5.84 -11.03 4.40
C ALA A 367 7.17 -10.64 3.73
N GLY A 368 8.27 -10.98 4.36
CA GLY A 368 9.62 -10.72 3.83
C GLY A 368 9.96 -11.65 2.68
N GLU A 369 9.76 -11.22 1.45
CA GLU A 369 10.11 -11.99 0.25
C GLU A 369 11.50 -11.62 -0.27
N PRO A 370 12.29 -12.61 -0.76
CA PRO A 370 13.64 -12.36 -1.27
C PRO A 370 13.70 -11.34 -2.42
N ILE A 371 12.65 -11.31 -3.27
CA ILE A 371 12.59 -10.36 -4.39
C ILE A 371 12.43 -8.92 -3.90
N LEU A 372 11.68 -8.70 -2.82
CA LEU A 372 11.51 -7.38 -2.22
C LEU A 372 12.83 -6.87 -1.65
N TRP A 373 13.57 -7.75 -0.96
CA TRP A 373 14.89 -7.40 -0.45
C TRP A 373 15.86 -7.02 -1.58
N LYS A 374 15.87 -7.78 -2.67
CA LYS A 374 16.70 -7.49 -3.85
C LYS A 374 16.39 -6.11 -4.45
N VAL A 375 15.09 -5.78 -4.56
CA VAL A 375 14.64 -4.48 -5.08
C VAL A 375 15.06 -3.35 -4.15
N VAL A 376 14.80 -3.47 -2.87
CA VAL A 376 15.14 -2.47 -1.85
C VAL A 376 16.64 -2.25 -1.80
N LYS A 377 17.45 -3.31 -1.80
CA LYS A 377 18.90 -3.20 -1.82
C LYS A 377 19.39 -2.45 -3.06
N LYS A 378 18.90 -2.80 -4.25
CA LYS A 378 19.24 -2.11 -5.50
C LYS A 378 18.83 -0.64 -5.47
N PHE A 379 17.66 -0.33 -4.90
CA PHE A 379 17.20 1.05 -4.70
C PHE A 379 18.18 1.82 -3.81
N MET A 380 18.54 1.28 -2.65
CA MET A 380 19.46 1.92 -1.71
C MET A 380 20.90 2.03 -2.24
N ASP A 381 21.34 1.09 -3.08
CA ASP A 381 22.67 1.14 -3.72
C ASP A 381 22.78 2.21 -4.81
N GLY A 382 21.68 2.46 -5.54
CA GLY A 382 21.63 3.45 -6.64
C GLY A 382 21.12 4.83 -6.24
N PHE A 383 20.85 5.06 -4.96
CA PHE A 383 20.16 6.24 -4.50
C PHE A 383 21.04 7.50 -4.50
N PRO A 384 20.84 8.49 -5.40
CA PRO A 384 21.56 9.76 -5.33
C PRO A 384 20.81 10.72 -4.40
N HIS A 385 21.46 11.16 -3.33
CA HIS A 385 20.96 12.08 -2.31
C HIS A 385 20.32 13.39 -2.86
N ARG A 386 20.50 13.71 -4.12
CA ARG A 386 20.01 14.96 -4.74
C ARG A 386 18.52 14.99 -5.14
N ILE A 387 17.84 13.85 -5.19
CA ILE A 387 16.46 13.74 -5.71
C ILE A 387 15.42 13.83 -4.57
N MET A 388 15.80 13.56 -3.33
CA MET A 388 14.91 13.37 -2.19
C MET A 388 14.13 14.60 -1.71
N HIS A 389 14.70 15.79 -1.77
CA HIS A 389 14.12 16.98 -1.13
C HIS A 389 12.79 17.48 -1.72
N ARG A 390 12.30 16.92 -2.83
CA ARG A 390 11.13 17.44 -3.53
C ARG A 390 9.97 16.45 -3.64
N ASP A 391 10.16 15.22 -3.23
CA ASP A 391 9.14 14.18 -3.38
C ASP A 391 8.36 14.01 -2.08
N ARG A 392 7.05 14.34 -2.11
CA ARG A 392 6.14 14.21 -0.97
C ARG A 392 5.90 12.75 -0.55
N GLU A 393 6.18 11.79 -1.44
CA GLU A 393 6.01 10.35 -1.19
C GLU A 393 7.24 9.74 -0.50
N MET A 394 8.33 10.49 -0.35
CA MET A 394 9.60 9.97 0.15
C MET A 394 9.53 9.41 1.57
N PRO A 395 8.89 10.05 2.56
CA PRO A 395 8.78 9.48 3.91
C PRO A 395 8.08 8.12 3.91
N GLU A 396 7.03 7.98 3.12
CA GLU A 396 6.28 6.73 2.99
C GLU A 396 7.11 5.64 2.29
N MET A 397 7.89 6.03 1.28
CA MET A 397 8.81 5.14 0.59
C MET A 397 9.93 4.63 1.50
N LEU A 398 10.53 5.51 2.31
CA LEU A 398 11.54 5.12 3.29
C LEU A 398 10.96 4.20 4.38
N GLY A 399 9.73 4.45 4.83
CA GLY A 399 9.03 3.55 5.74
C GLY A 399 8.82 2.15 5.18
N PHE A 400 8.49 2.04 3.90
CA PHE A 400 8.43 0.74 3.20
C PHE A 400 9.80 0.07 3.11
N VAL A 401 10.84 0.81 2.74
CA VAL A 401 12.23 0.31 2.67
C VAL A 401 12.67 -0.23 4.04
N GLU A 402 12.40 0.52 5.10
CA GLU A 402 12.72 0.11 6.48
C GLU A 402 11.99 -1.17 6.87
N ALA A 403 10.69 -1.26 6.57
CA ALA A 403 9.90 -2.44 6.89
C ALA A 403 10.45 -3.70 6.20
N VAL A 404 10.79 -3.61 4.91
CA VAL A 404 11.42 -4.72 4.18
C VAL A 404 12.82 -5.05 4.71
N TRP A 405 13.62 -4.02 5.02
CA TRP A 405 14.96 -4.21 5.60
C TRP A 405 14.90 -4.96 6.94
N ARG A 406 13.94 -4.64 7.80
CA ARG A 406 13.76 -5.32 9.09
C ARG A 406 13.37 -6.79 8.94
N VAL A 407 12.50 -7.10 7.97
CA VAL A 407 11.90 -8.44 7.83
C VAL A 407 12.71 -9.34 6.89
N ALA A 408 13.08 -8.85 5.72
CA ALA A 408 13.72 -9.64 4.66
C ALA A 408 15.23 -9.40 4.55
N GLY A 409 15.71 -8.25 4.99
CA GLY A 409 17.12 -7.84 4.88
C GLY A 409 18.00 -8.32 6.01
N ASN A 410 17.46 -9.04 7.00
CA ASN A 410 18.19 -9.45 8.21
C ASN A 410 19.00 -8.30 8.85
N LYS A 411 18.46 -7.09 8.75
CA LYS A 411 19.08 -5.85 9.24
C LYS A 411 20.50 -5.63 8.69
N ASP A 412 20.67 -5.81 7.37
CA ASP A 412 21.95 -5.53 6.69
C ASP A 412 22.51 -4.17 7.10
N LEU A 413 23.72 -4.16 7.66
CA LEU A 413 24.34 -2.97 8.27
C LEU A 413 24.54 -1.83 7.27
N GLN A 414 24.98 -2.15 6.05
CA GLN A 414 25.27 -1.11 5.04
C GLN A 414 23.99 -0.44 4.56
N VAL A 415 22.93 -1.22 4.32
CA VAL A 415 21.62 -0.69 3.93
C VAL A 415 21.01 0.10 5.06
N GLY A 416 21.10 -0.37 6.31
CA GLY A 416 20.61 0.35 7.49
C GLY A 416 21.29 1.70 7.70
N MET A 417 22.60 1.80 7.53
CA MET A 417 23.33 3.06 7.60
C MET A 417 22.88 4.04 6.51
N ARG A 418 22.73 3.59 5.25
CA ARG A 418 22.23 4.42 4.16
C ARG A 418 20.78 4.86 4.39
N LEU A 419 19.96 4.00 4.98
CA LEU A 419 18.60 4.33 5.34
C LEU A 419 18.55 5.44 6.40
N ALA A 420 19.40 5.37 7.43
CA ALA A 420 19.56 6.43 8.42
C ALA A 420 20.02 7.74 7.77
N ASP A 421 21.00 7.69 6.85
CA ASP A 421 21.43 8.85 6.07
C ASP A 421 20.27 9.45 5.27
N SER A 422 19.40 8.61 4.70
CA SER A 422 18.23 9.04 3.95
C SER A 422 17.19 9.73 4.83
N TYR A 423 16.94 9.21 6.02
CA TYR A 423 16.05 9.86 7.00
C TYR A 423 16.62 11.21 7.47
N SER A 424 17.92 11.28 7.76
CA SER A 424 18.55 12.54 8.14
C SER A 424 18.48 13.59 7.01
N PHE A 425 18.52 13.15 5.77
CA PHE A 425 18.40 14.02 4.60
C PHE A 425 17.00 14.66 4.44
N ILE A 426 15.95 14.02 4.93
CA ILE A 426 14.58 14.56 4.95
C ILE A 426 14.21 15.20 6.29
N ASP A 427 15.20 15.65 7.05
CA ASP A 427 15.06 16.30 8.37
C ASP A 427 14.41 15.41 9.46
N ALA A 428 14.46 14.08 9.30
CA ALA A 428 13.99 13.10 10.29
C ALA A 428 15.15 12.56 11.16
N ASP A 429 16.01 13.46 11.65
CA ASP A 429 17.24 13.13 12.39
C ASP A 429 16.98 12.29 13.65
N SER A 430 15.87 12.48 14.35
CA SER A 430 15.54 11.70 15.54
C SER A 430 15.31 10.23 15.20
N HIS A 431 14.58 9.94 14.10
CA HIS A 431 14.34 8.58 13.63
C HIS A 431 15.64 7.94 13.09
N ALA A 432 16.45 8.72 12.36
CA ALA A 432 17.76 8.29 11.90
C ALA A 432 18.68 7.90 13.08
N ALA A 433 18.66 8.67 14.17
CA ALA A 433 19.43 8.38 15.37
C ALA A 433 18.98 7.06 16.04
N ASP A 434 17.66 6.86 16.18
CA ASP A 434 17.11 5.62 16.76
C ASP A 434 17.55 4.39 15.95
N LEU A 435 17.51 4.49 14.62
CA LEU A 435 17.91 3.42 13.71
C LEU A 435 19.41 3.09 13.82
N LEU A 436 20.26 4.11 13.92
CA LEU A 436 21.71 3.92 14.12
C LEU A 436 22.04 3.35 15.49
N LEU A 437 21.34 3.75 16.55
CA LEU A 437 21.49 3.18 17.89
C LEU A 437 21.09 1.69 17.91
N GLU A 438 19.99 1.34 17.23
CA GLU A 438 19.57 -0.06 17.06
C GLU A 438 20.67 -0.89 16.36
N LEU A 439 21.19 -0.39 15.22
CA LEU A 439 22.27 -1.04 14.50
C LEU A 439 23.53 -1.24 15.35
N LEU A 440 23.85 -0.24 16.17
CA LEU A 440 25.01 -0.30 17.05
C LEU A 440 24.83 -1.31 18.20
N SER A 441 23.58 -1.48 18.67
CA SER A 441 23.27 -2.50 19.69
C SER A 441 23.30 -3.92 19.15
N ASP A 442 22.92 -4.09 17.87
CA ASP A 442 22.79 -5.39 17.22
C ASP A 442 24.11 -5.88 16.55
N SER A 443 25.17 -5.04 16.50
CA SER A 443 26.43 -5.36 15.83
C SER A 443 27.65 -4.95 16.67
N GLU A 444 28.83 -5.47 16.31
CA GLU A 444 30.06 -4.98 16.90
C GLU A 444 30.29 -3.51 16.50
N PRO A 445 30.60 -2.63 17.49
CA PRO A 445 30.82 -1.21 17.23
C PRO A 445 32.02 -1.00 16.29
N THR A 446 31.75 -0.49 15.10
CA THR A 446 32.78 -0.03 14.18
C THR A 446 32.96 1.50 14.29
N SER A 447 34.15 1.99 14.02
CA SER A 447 34.44 3.43 14.01
C SER A 447 33.47 4.21 13.13
N LYS A 448 33.19 3.70 11.94
CA LYS A 448 32.27 4.32 10.97
C LYS A 448 30.83 4.41 11.50
N LEU A 449 30.30 3.33 12.07
CA LEU A 449 28.92 3.32 12.61
C LEU A 449 28.80 4.24 13.82
N ALA A 450 29.76 4.16 14.77
CA ALA A 450 29.81 4.99 15.96
C ALA A 450 29.93 6.48 15.60
N SER A 451 30.79 6.83 14.66
CA SER A 451 30.96 8.20 14.17
C SER A 451 29.68 8.75 13.57
N ARG A 452 29.01 7.97 12.76
CA ARG A 452 27.74 8.38 12.15
C ARG A 452 26.64 8.58 13.19
N CYS A 453 26.57 7.66 14.17
CA CYS A 453 25.63 7.77 15.28
C CYS A 453 25.83 9.07 16.09
N ILE A 454 27.07 9.39 16.46
CA ILE A 454 27.41 10.62 17.18
C ILE A 454 27.00 11.87 16.37
N GLN A 455 27.27 11.88 15.07
CA GLN A 455 26.90 13.00 14.19
C GLN A 455 25.40 13.22 14.12
N VAL A 456 24.62 12.15 13.88
CA VAL A 456 23.17 12.22 13.74
C VAL A 456 22.49 12.55 15.08
N LEU A 457 22.97 12.00 16.18
CA LEU A 457 22.52 12.39 17.53
C LEU A 457 22.74 13.90 17.77
N GLY A 458 23.85 14.44 17.29
CA GLY A 458 24.12 15.88 17.33
C GLY A 458 23.15 16.71 16.49
N TYR A 459 22.74 16.23 15.31
CA TYR A 459 21.74 16.90 14.47
C TYR A 459 20.34 16.81 15.09
N ALA A 460 20.01 15.68 15.69
CA ALA A 460 18.76 15.45 16.42
C ALA A 460 18.68 16.21 17.78
N ASN A 461 19.73 16.97 18.16
CA ASN A 461 19.86 17.64 19.45
C ASN A 461 19.78 16.71 20.68
N ARG A 462 20.17 15.43 20.51
CA ARG A 462 20.21 14.39 21.57
C ARG A 462 21.60 14.34 22.21
N VAL A 463 22.04 15.48 22.76
CA VAL A 463 23.41 15.72 23.27
C VAL A 463 23.81 14.75 24.37
N ALA A 464 22.90 14.46 25.31
CA ALA A 464 23.18 13.54 26.42
C ALA A 464 23.48 12.10 25.97
N GLU A 465 22.75 11.62 24.96
CA GLU A 465 22.94 10.28 24.41
C GLU A 465 24.23 10.19 23.59
N ALA A 466 24.55 11.23 22.83
CA ALA A 466 25.84 11.29 22.14
C ALA A 466 27.02 11.28 23.12
N ALA A 467 26.92 12.01 24.22
CA ALA A 467 27.95 12.01 25.25
C ALA A 467 28.11 10.65 25.94
N ALA A 468 27.00 9.99 26.28
CA ALA A 468 27.02 8.64 26.87
C ALA A 468 27.64 7.62 25.92
N LEU A 469 27.29 7.70 24.63
CA LEU A 469 27.85 6.81 23.60
C LEU A 469 29.36 6.99 23.43
N ILE A 470 29.85 8.22 23.47
CA ILE A 470 31.28 8.52 23.40
C ILE A 470 32.00 7.92 24.62
N GLU A 471 31.46 8.10 25.82
CA GLU A 471 32.06 7.54 27.05
C GLU A 471 32.16 6.01 26.99
N ASP A 472 31.15 5.35 26.45
CA ASP A 472 31.11 3.87 26.30
C ASP A 472 32.15 3.35 25.30
N LEU A 473 32.37 4.10 24.21
CA LEU A 473 33.17 3.61 23.09
C LEU A 473 34.59 4.19 23.03
N LYS A 474 34.90 5.29 23.73
CA LYS A 474 36.20 5.96 23.65
C LYS A 474 37.39 5.05 23.97
N ASN A 475 37.23 4.13 24.92
CA ASN A 475 38.30 3.20 25.29
C ASN A 475 38.59 2.14 24.20
N LYS A 476 37.61 1.87 23.35
CA LYS A 476 37.73 0.85 22.28
C LYS A 476 38.13 1.47 20.94
N LEU A 477 37.64 2.67 20.63
CA LEU A 477 37.70 3.26 19.30
C LEU A 477 38.50 4.57 19.23
N SER A 478 39.06 5.07 20.32
CA SER A 478 39.76 6.37 20.32
C SER A 478 41.00 6.42 19.40
N GLY A 479 41.61 5.27 19.09
CA GLY A 479 42.69 5.17 18.10
C GLY A 479 42.22 5.26 16.63
N GLU A 480 40.91 5.13 16.38
CA GLU A 480 40.33 5.15 15.04
C GLU A 480 39.99 6.59 14.61
N ALA A 481 40.55 6.99 13.46
CA ALA A 481 40.47 8.38 12.99
C ALA A 481 39.05 8.91 12.79
N GLU A 482 38.13 8.10 12.28
CA GLU A 482 36.73 8.49 12.04
C GLU A 482 36.01 8.73 13.36
N PHE A 483 36.15 7.83 14.34
CA PHE A 483 35.52 8.00 15.66
C PHE A 483 36.09 9.21 16.38
N LEU A 484 37.42 9.36 16.40
CA LEU A 484 38.08 10.49 17.04
C LEU A 484 37.67 11.83 16.42
N SER A 485 37.52 11.88 15.10
CA SER A 485 37.03 13.06 14.40
C SER A 485 35.59 13.42 14.79
N ALA A 486 34.69 12.45 14.89
CA ALA A 486 33.33 12.68 15.33
C ALA A 486 33.25 13.13 16.80
N TRP A 487 34.05 12.53 17.68
CA TRP A 487 34.16 12.93 19.08
C TRP A 487 34.68 14.36 19.21
N ALA A 488 35.75 14.71 18.51
CA ALA A 488 36.29 16.07 18.51
C ALA A 488 35.28 17.10 17.98
N GLN A 489 34.58 16.80 16.88
CA GLN A 489 33.53 17.66 16.35
C GLN A 489 32.37 17.87 17.34
N PHE A 490 31.94 16.79 18.00
CA PHE A 490 30.91 16.86 19.02
C PHE A 490 31.35 17.74 20.20
N ALA A 491 32.58 17.54 20.71
CA ALA A 491 33.13 18.33 21.81
C ALA A 491 33.30 19.81 21.46
N LEU A 492 33.59 20.14 20.19
CA LEU A 492 33.70 21.52 19.71
C LEU A 492 32.35 22.23 19.56
N ARG A 493 31.26 21.50 19.35
CA ARG A 493 29.89 22.04 19.23
C ARG A 493 29.27 22.39 20.58
N GLY A 494 29.70 21.70 21.65
CA GLY A 494 29.20 21.88 23.00
C GLY A 494 30.22 22.57 23.94
N PRO A 495 29.83 22.95 25.16
CA PRO A 495 30.73 23.54 26.16
C PRO A 495 31.65 22.50 26.86
N ASN A 496 32.00 21.40 26.17
CA ASN A 496 32.71 20.27 26.76
C ASN A 496 34.25 20.47 26.71
N LYS A 497 34.76 21.41 27.51
CA LYS A 497 36.19 21.73 27.56
C LYS A 497 37.03 20.54 28.08
N GLU A 498 36.46 19.67 28.91
CA GLU A 498 37.17 18.50 29.46
C GLU A 498 37.48 17.46 28.34
N ALA A 499 36.52 17.18 27.49
CA ALA A 499 36.72 16.27 26.34
C ALA A 499 37.79 16.82 25.36
N LEU A 500 37.79 18.15 25.13
CA LEU A 500 38.81 18.77 24.28
C LEU A 500 40.20 18.71 24.92
N LEU A 501 40.30 18.87 26.23
CA LEU A 501 41.56 18.69 26.97
C LEU A 501 42.03 17.24 26.96
N GLU A 502 41.12 16.27 27.06
CA GLU A 502 41.43 14.84 26.95
C GLU A 502 42.03 14.52 25.58
N ILE A 503 41.44 15.00 24.50
CA ILE A 503 41.93 14.80 23.13
C ILE A 503 43.26 15.55 22.93
N GLY A 504 43.31 16.82 23.26
CA GLY A 504 44.42 17.71 22.92
C GLY A 504 45.71 17.49 23.71
N ARG A 505 45.63 16.89 24.93
CA ARG A 505 46.79 16.59 25.78
C ARG A 505 47.24 15.13 25.73
N SER A 506 46.54 14.29 24.97
CA SER A 506 46.85 12.87 24.81
C SER A 506 47.47 12.59 23.45
N PRO A 507 48.07 11.40 23.22
CA PRO A 507 48.55 10.99 21.90
C PRO A 507 47.44 11.00 20.81
N LEU A 508 46.16 11.11 21.18
CA LEU A 508 45.05 11.15 20.24
C LEU A 508 45.13 12.33 19.27
N ILE A 509 45.69 13.45 19.75
CA ILE A 509 45.87 14.65 18.90
C ILE A 509 46.80 14.37 17.71
N ASP A 510 47.79 13.49 17.85
CA ASP A 510 48.69 13.14 16.74
C ASP A 510 47.94 12.37 15.63
N THR A 511 46.96 11.53 15.99
CA THR A 511 46.06 10.89 15.04
C THR A 511 45.22 11.92 14.28
N LEU A 512 44.67 12.92 14.97
CA LEU A 512 43.95 14.02 14.31
C LEU A 512 44.87 14.88 13.42
N ARG A 513 46.09 15.16 13.86
CA ARG A 513 47.08 15.90 13.02
C ARG A 513 47.40 15.19 11.73
N GLN A 514 47.45 13.85 11.75
CA GLN A 514 47.71 13.07 10.55
C GLN A 514 46.50 12.92 9.62
N THR A 515 45.30 12.95 10.17
CA THR A 515 44.06 12.65 9.43
C THR A 515 43.18 13.87 9.14
N ASN A 516 43.18 14.86 10.04
CA ASN A 516 42.37 16.07 9.90
C ASN A 516 43.04 17.27 10.62
N LEU A 517 43.95 17.94 9.92
CA LEU A 517 44.70 19.11 10.43
C LEU A 517 43.80 20.25 10.90
N TYR A 518 42.68 20.48 10.17
CA TYR A 518 41.73 21.53 10.54
C TYR A 518 41.12 21.26 11.91
N LEU A 519 40.66 20.04 12.14
CA LEU A 519 40.04 19.66 13.39
C LEU A 519 41.05 19.68 14.56
N ALA A 520 42.28 19.21 14.34
CA ALA A 520 43.36 19.30 15.33
C ALA A 520 43.67 20.76 15.72
N ALA A 521 43.72 21.66 14.75
CA ALA A 521 43.93 23.09 15.01
C ALA A 521 42.77 23.72 15.84
N GLN A 522 41.54 23.32 15.55
CA GLN A 522 40.36 23.75 16.29
C GLN A 522 40.40 23.24 17.75
N VAL A 523 40.83 22.00 18.00
CA VAL A 523 41.01 21.46 19.34
C VAL A 523 42.06 22.26 20.11
N TYR A 524 43.27 22.47 19.54
CA TYR A 524 44.33 23.27 20.19
C TYR A 524 43.90 24.69 20.52
N ARG A 525 43.18 25.34 19.61
CA ARG A 525 42.66 26.69 19.84
C ARG A 525 41.73 26.72 21.07
N ASN A 526 40.84 25.76 21.19
CA ASN A 526 39.84 25.74 22.28
C ASN A 526 40.39 25.29 23.65
N ILE A 527 41.62 24.75 23.68
CA ILE A 527 42.33 24.42 24.92
C ILE A 527 43.46 25.43 25.27
N ASP A 528 43.40 26.64 24.68
CA ASP A 528 44.34 27.73 24.91
C ASP A 528 45.79 27.43 24.45
N GLN A 529 45.99 26.52 23.47
CA GLN A 529 47.30 26.24 22.84
C GLN A 529 47.41 26.97 21.49
N ALA A 530 47.42 28.28 21.48
CA ALA A 530 47.39 29.13 20.30
C ALA A 530 48.63 28.95 19.38
N SER A 531 49.80 28.66 19.91
CA SER A 531 51.02 28.41 19.12
C SER A 531 50.90 27.17 18.21
N ASP A 532 50.35 26.08 18.77
CA ASP A 532 50.16 24.83 18.02
C ASP A 532 49.07 24.97 17.00
N ALA A 533 47.96 25.64 17.36
CA ALA A 533 46.87 25.97 16.41
C ALA A 533 47.39 26.80 15.22
N THR A 534 48.25 27.79 15.49
CA THR A 534 48.87 28.64 14.47
C THR A 534 49.76 27.83 13.51
N ALA A 535 50.63 26.97 14.06
CA ALA A 535 51.52 26.13 13.28
C ALA A 535 50.75 25.16 12.35
N LEU A 536 49.61 24.62 12.81
CA LEU A 536 48.74 23.77 12.00
C LEU A 536 47.98 24.55 10.95
N ALA A 537 47.51 25.77 11.22
CA ALA A 537 46.88 26.63 10.22
C ALA A 537 47.84 26.98 9.08
N ASP A 538 49.08 27.31 9.38
CA ASP A 538 50.15 27.55 8.37
C ASP A 538 50.47 26.28 7.59
N THR A 539 50.42 25.11 8.21
CA THR A 539 50.63 23.82 7.55
C THR A 539 49.49 23.50 6.63
N LEU A 540 48.25 23.67 7.06
CA LEU A 540 47.05 23.44 6.26
C LEU A 540 47.03 24.32 4.99
N LEU A 541 47.37 25.60 5.16
CA LEU A 541 47.45 26.52 4.02
C LEU A 541 48.55 26.11 3.02
N ARG A 542 49.74 25.68 3.50
CA ARG A 542 50.80 25.16 2.66
C ARG A 542 50.40 23.91 1.91
N GLU A 543 49.72 23.00 2.54
CA GLU A 543 49.20 21.79 1.92
C GLU A 543 48.13 22.09 0.87
N ALA A 544 47.22 23.04 1.14
CA ALA A 544 46.22 23.48 0.21
C ALA A 544 46.86 24.02 -1.10
N PHE A 545 47.98 24.74 -1.02
CA PHE A 545 48.74 25.21 -2.20
C PHE A 545 49.50 24.09 -2.93
N ARG A 546 49.78 22.96 -2.31
CA ARG A 546 50.46 21.82 -2.94
C ARG A 546 49.52 20.89 -3.69
N GLN A 547 48.22 20.99 -3.45
CA GLN A 547 47.22 20.15 -4.14
C GLN A 547 47.06 20.58 -5.61
N ASP A 548 47.03 19.59 -6.51
CA ASP A 548 46.79 19.78 -7.95
C ASP A 548 45.74 18.77 -8.43
N PRO A 549 44.53 19.19 -8.80
CA PRO A 549 44.05 20.59 -8.83
C PRO A 549 43.82 21.15 -7.40
N PRO A 550 43.85 22.47 -7.22
CA PRO A 550 43.63 23.13 -5.94
C PRO A 550 42.25 22.77 -5.37
N ASN A 551 42.22 22.32 -4.09
CA ASN A 551 40.98 22.01 -3.42
C ASN A 551 40.42 23.24 -2.67
N ARG A 552 39.28 23.74 -3.15
CA ARG A 552 38.58 24.90 -2.57
C ARG A 552 38.26 24.74 -1.08
N GLU A 553 37.91 23.53 -0.65
CA GLU A 553 37.57 23.23 0.73
C GLU A 553 38.77 23.43 1.67
N SER A 554 39.96 22.96 1.30
CA SER A 554 41.18 23.15 2.09
C SER A 554 41.52 24.61 2.30
N PHE A 555 41.33 25.48 1.27
CA PHE A 555 41.50 26.93 1.42
C PHE A 555 40.44 27.57 2.29
N ARG A 556 39.19 27.07 2.23
CA ARG A 556 38.11 27.52 3.10
C ARG A 556 38.39 27.21 4.57
N GLU A 557 38.83 26.00 4.87
CA GLU A 557 39.21 25.56 6.21
C GLU A 557 40.38 26.38 6.75
N ALA A 558 41.43 26.59 5.96
CA ALA A 558 42.56 27.45 6.31
C ALA A 558 42.09 28.89 6.61
N GLY A 559 41.26 29.46 5.72
CA GLY A 559 40.72 30.83 5.89
C GLY A 559 39.91 30.99 7.17
N ILE A 560 39.09 30.01 7.56
CA ILE A 560 38.34 29.99 8.81
C ILE A 560 39.31 29.99 10.00
N LEU A 561 40.33 29.11 9.98
CA LEU A 561 41.32 29.02 11.07
C LEU A 561 42.12 30.32 11.24
N PHE A 562 42.62 30.88 10.14
CA PHE A 562 43.32 32.17 10.18
C PHE A 562 42.43 33.26 10.74
N SER A 563 41.17 33.33 10.35
CA SER A 563 40.21 34.27 10.91
C SER A 563 39.99 34.05 12.39
N ASP A 564 39.83 32.82 12.81
CA ASP A 564 39.58 32.42 14.20
C ASP A 564 40.78 32.73 15.10
N LEU A 565 41.98 32.71 14.54
CA LEU A 565 43.25 33.10 15.22
C LEU A 565 43.56 34.59 15.10
N GLY A 566 42.65 35.41 14.53
CA GLY A 566 42.85 36.84 14.33
C GLY A 566 43.82 37.22 13.20
N ARG A 567 44.20 36.29 12.35
CA ARG A 567 45.20 36.43 11.25
C ARG A 567 44.56 36.55 9.86
N TRP A 568 43.33 37.06 9.76
CA TRP A 568 42.59 37.11 8.48
C TRP A 568 43.31 37.93 7.40
N GLU A 569 43.88 39.10 7.75
CA GLU A 569 44.59 39.97 6.80
C GLU A 569 45.82 39.29 6.21
N GLU A 570 46.50 38.48 7.02
CA GLU A 570 47.64 37.70 6.56
C GLU A 570 47.20 36.61 5.57
N PHE A 571 46.11 35.90 5.85
CA PHE A 571 45.54 34.93 4.94
C PHE A 571 45.19 35.56 3.59
N GLU A 572 44.47 36.70 3.60
CA GLU A 572 44.11 37.40 2.36
C GLU A 572 45.36 37.79 1.55
N SER A 573 46.37 38.32 2.21
CA SER A 573 47.64 38.68 1.54
C SER A 573 48.34 37.49 0.88
N LEU A 574 48.27 36.32 1.53
CA LEU A 574 48.92 35.10 1.00
C LEU A 574 48.17 34.48 -0.20
N VAL A 575 46.84 34.71 -0.31
CA VAL A 575 45.97 34.05 -1.30
C VAL A 575 45.51 34.99 -2.45
N ASP A 576 45.58 36.34 -2.28
CA ASP A 576 44.98 37.31 -3.18
C ASP A 576 45.54 37.23 -4.60
N GLU A 577 46.83 36.93 -4.77
CA GLU A 577 47.49 36.76 -6.08
C GLU A 577 47.38 35.33 -6.63
N LYS A 578 46.98 34.34 -5.84
CA LYS A 578 47.08 32.90 -6.14
C LYS A 578 45.74 32.22 -6.35
N LEU A 579 44.67 32.77 -5.81
CA LEU A 579 43.33 32.18 -5.88
C LEU A 579 42.38 33.03 -6.75
N PRO A 580 41.37 32.38 -7.38
CA PRO A 580 40.31 33.10 -8.08
C PRO A 580 39.53 34.00 -7.13
N LYS A 581 39.32 35.28 -7.51
CA LYS A 581 38.56 36.25 -6.69
C LYS A 581 37.19 35.75 -6.17
N PRO A 582 36.40 34.96 -6.93
CA PRO A 582 35.16 34.38 -6.40
C PRO A 582 35.37 33.47 -5.20
N TRP A 583 36.47 32.72 -5.12
CA TRP A 583 36.77 31.86 -3.99
C TRP A 583 37.08 32.66 -2.73
N ILE A 584 37.88 33.72 -2.88
CA ILE A 584 38.20 34.60 -1.77
C ILE A 584 36.94 35.30 -1.23
N ALA A 585 36.07 35.77 -2.13
CA ALA A 585 34.80 36.40 -1.75
C ALA A 585 33.91 35.44 -0.96
N GLU A 586 33.80 34.19 -1.38
CA GLU A 586 33.01 33.17 -0.68
C GLU A 586 33.61 32.81 0.68
N ILE A 587 34.93 32.63 0.77
CA ILE A 587 35.61 32.37 2.04
C ILE A 587 35.36 33.54 2.99
N ARG A 588 35.46 34.79 2.52
CA ARG A 588 35.16 36.02 3.29
C ARG A 588 33.71 36.04 3.78
N GLU A 589 32.77 35.68 2.94
CA GLU A 589 31.35 35.60 3.33
C GLU A 589 31.12 34.54 4.43
N ARG A 590 31.70 33.35 4.30
CA ARG A 590 31.62 32.28 5.29
C ARG A 590 32.25 32.66 6.61
N VAL A 591 33.40 33.27 6.61
CA VAL A 591 34.08 33.85 7.80
C VAL A 591 33.17 34.88 8.47
N GLY A 592 32.54 35.76 7.71
CA GLY A 592 31.59 36.75 8.22
C GLY A 592 30.33 36.12 8.85
N VAL A 593 29.85 34.98 8.36
CA VAL A 593 28.74 34.21 8.94
C VAL A 593 29.15 33.54 10.25
N VAL A 594 30.36 32.95 10.29
CA VAL A 594 30.89 32.32 11.53
C VAL A 594 31.06 33.36 12.63
N ARG A 595 31.64 34.52 12.32
CA ARG A 595 31.76 35.62 13.29
C ARG A 595 30.43 36.13 13.83
N ARG A 596 29.39 36.23 13.00
CA ARG A 596 28.05 36.64 13.44
C ARG A 596 27.37 35.61 14.34
N ARG A 597 27.58 34.31 14.11
CA ARG A 597 27.07 33.24 14.98
C ARG A 597 27.77 33.25 16.35
N LEU A 598 29.08 33.37 16.37
CA LEU A 598 29.86 33.48 17.62
C LEU A 598 29.49 34.72 18.46
N SER A 599 29.24 35.87 17.80
CA SER A 599 28.80 37.09 18.50
C SER A 599 27.40 36.99 19.11
N ARG A 600 26.51 36.18 18.54
CA ARG A 600 25.17 35.90 19.11
C ARG A 600 25.22 34.93 20.27
N SER A 601 26.07 33.88 20.21
CA SER A 601 26.22 32.93 21.32
C SER A 601 26.95 33.48 22.55
N LEU A 602 27.60 34.64 22.43
CA LEU A 602 28.22 35.37 23.54
C LEU A 602 27.26 36.39 24.19
N LEU A 603 26.09 36.62 23.58
CA LEU A 603 25.04 37.53 24.06
C LEU A 603 23.80 36.79 24.61
N GLU A 604 23.70 35.48 24.43
CA GLU A 604 22.80 34.53 25.09
C GLU A 604 23.56 33.73 26.17
#